data_95fd1344cbe666804ccb13554a26fcfc
#
_entry.id   95fd1344cbe666804ccb13554a26fcfc
#
_cell.length_a   1.000
_cell.length_b   1.000
_cell.length_c   1.000
_cell.angle_alpha   90.00
_cell.angle_beta   90.00
_cell.angle_gamma   90.00
#
_symmetry.space_group_name_H-M   'P 1'
#
loop_
_entity.id
_entity.type
_entity.pdbx_description
1 polymer ?
#
loop_
_entity_poly.entity_id
_entity_poly.type
_entity_poly.pdbx_seq_one_letter_code
_entity_poly.pdbx_strand_id
1 'polypeptide(L)'
;LEAPSPLQPPSAERLDGVVLGVPGELTGEGIEAGVLESFNAAVARAEQLGAGVREVHLPHAPHALSAYYVLAPAEASSNLARYDGVRYGLRAEGAEDLLDMYTRTRHDGFGPEVKRRIMLGTYALSSGYYDAYYGHAQRVRTKISEDFAAAFEEVDLIATPTAPSVAFGLGEKTGDPLAMYLNDYCTVPMSLAGIPAISIPCGLSDGLPVGLQLAGPAFSETRLLDAAHALERALEFDGAPARV
;
A
#
# COMPACT_ATOMS: atom_id res chain seq x y z
N LEU A 1 -14.51 17.04 -10.16
CA LEU A 1 -13.56 16.16 -10.84
C LEU A 1 -14.22 15.68 -12.11
N GLU A 2 -13.59 15.91 -13.26
CA GLU A 2 -14.03 15.34 -14.53
C GLU A 2 -13.83 13.81 -14.48
N ALA A 3 -14.72 13.07 -15.13
CA ALA A 3 -14.55 11.63 -15.25
C ALA A 3 -13.27 11.34 -16.06
N PRO A 4 -12.43 10.40 -15.62
CA PRO A 4 -11.23 10.06 -16.35
C PRO A 4 -11.59 9.49 -17.74
N SER A 5 -10.71 9.73 -18.71
CA SER A 5 -10.83 9.08 -20.02
C SER A 5 -10.74 7.55 -19.86
N PRO A 6 -11.41 6.77 -20.73
CA PRO A 6 -11.26 5.32 -20.70
C PRO A 6 -9.78 4.92 -20.79
N LEU A 7 -9.38 3.96 -19.95
CA LEU A 7 -8.01 3.42 -19.97
C LEU A 7 -7.73 2.81 -21.35
N GLN A 8 -6.57 3.16 -21.90
CA GLN A 8 -6.02 2.54 -23.11
C GLN A 8 -5.00 1.45 -22.71
N PRO A 9 -4.82 0.40 -23.50
CA PRO A 9 -3.72 -0.51 -23.30
C PRO A 9 -2.38 0.24 -23.30
N PRO A 10 -1.46 -0.05 -22.36
CA PRO A 10 -0.18 0.62 -22.30
C PRO A 10 0.65 0.31 -23.55
N SER A 11 1.35 1.31 -24.09
CA SER A 11 2.10 1.21 -25.33
C SER A 11 3.44 1.92 -25.33
N ALA A 12 3.78 2.63 -24.24
CA ALA A 12 5.04 3.34 -24.16
C ALA A 12 6.23 2.37 -24.13
N GLU A 13 7.25 2.69 -24.93
CA GLU A 13 8.52 1.95 -24.94
C GLU A 13 9.64 2.74 -24.29
N ARG A 14 9.43 4.02 -24.01
CA ARG A 14 10.38 4.97 -23.42
C ARG A 14 9.69 5.86 -22.42
N LEU A 15 10.50 6.56 -21.63
CA LEU A 15 10.06 7.46 -20.57
C LEU A 15 10.46 8.92 -20.85
N ASP A 16 10.66 9.28 -22.13
CA ASP A 16 11.03 10.65 -22.50
C ASP A 16 9.99 11.65 -22.00
N GLY A 17 10.43 12.64 -21.23
CA GLY A 17 9.57 13.67 -20.64
C GLY A 17 8.84 13.25 -19.37
N VAL A 18 9.05 12.03 -18.86
CA VAL A 18 8.57 11.62 -17.54
C VAL A 18 9.63 11.95 -16.48
N VAL A 19 9.21 12.57 -15.39
CA VAL A 19 10.07 12.84 -14.23
C VAL A 19 9.64 11.95 -13.06
N LEU A 20 10.58 11.13 -12.57
CA LEU A 20 10.41 10.28 -11.40
C LEU A 20 10.93 10.99 -10.14
N GLY A 21 10.10 11.08 -9.12
CA GLY A 21 10.49 11.52 -7.78
C GLY A 21 10.89 10.33 -6.90
N VAL A 22 12.03 10.42 -6.23
CA VAL A 22 12.51 9.40 -5.30
C VAL A 22 12.56 10.00 -3.89
N PRO A 23 11.65 9.61 -2.98
CA PRO A 23 11.63 10.15 -1.61
C PRO A 23 12.64 9.43 -0.73
N GLY A 24 13.58 10.19 -0.13
CA GLY A 24 14.59 9.65 0.79
C GLY A 24 13.99 8.96 2.01
N GLU A 25 12.83 9.44 2.47
CA GLU A 25 12.11 8.88 3.63
C GLU A 25 11.62 7.45 3.42
N LEU A 26 11.43 7.03 2.16
CA LEU A 26 10.94 5.68 1.81
C LEU A 26 12.00 4.82 1.10
N THR A 27 13.22 5.34 0.92
CA THR A 27 14.34 4.65 0.24
C THR A 27 15.61 4.64 1.09
N GLY A 28 15.49 4.91 2.38
CA GLY A 28 16.62 5.01 3.32
C GLY A 28 16.62 3.93 4.38
N GLU A 29 16.66 4.37 5.64
CA GLU A 29 16.72 3.49 6.82
C GLU A 29 15.54 2.51 6.87
N GLY A 30 15.81 1.26 7.22
CA GLY A 30 14.80 0.21 7.34
C GLY A 30 14.55 -0.59 6.06
N ILE A 31 15.17 -0.22 4.93
CA ILE A 31 15.11 -0.99 3.68
C ILE A 31 16.36 -1.87 3.58
N GLU A 32 16.19 -3.15 3.27
CA GLU A 32 17.30 -4.10 3.09
C GLU A 32 18.22 -3.67 1.92
N ALA A 33 19.53 -3.88 2.09
CA ALA A 33 20.53 -3.44 1.12
C ALA A 33 20.30 -4.01 -0.29
N GLY A 34 19.96 -5.31 -0.40
CA GLY A 34 19.69 -5.94 -1.70
C GLY A 34 18.40 -5.44 -2.36
N VAL A 35 17.41 -5.00 -1.58
CA VAL A 35 16.21 -4.33 -2.09
C VAL A 35 16.57 -2.96 -2.65
N LEU A 36 17.38 -2.16 -1.92
CA LEU A 36 17.85 -0.86 -2.39
C LEU A 36 18.73 -0.98 -3.64
N GLU A 37 19.57 -2.00 -3.73
CA GLU A 37 20.42 -2.24 -4.91
C GLU A 37 19.55 -2.50 -6.15
N SER A 38 18.57 -3.40 -6.06
CA SER A 38 17.62 -3.69 -7.14
C SER A 38 16.79 -2.48 -7.53
N PHE A 39 16.31 -1.73 -6.54
CA PHE A 39 15.54 -0.49 -6.74
C PHE A 39 16.39 0.56 -7.48
N ASN A 40 17.61 0.83 -7.02
CA ASN A 40 18.50 1.82 -7.63
C ASN A 40 18.88 1.44 -9.06
N ALA A 41 19.11 0.14 -9.33
CA ALA A 41 19.33 -0.35 -10.68
C ALA A 41 18.13 -0.09 -11.61
N ALA A 42 16.91 -0.28 -11.10
CA ALA A 42 15.69 0.01 -11.85
C ALA A 42 15.49 1.51 -12.11
N VAL A 43 15.80 2.38 -11.15
CA VAL A 43 15.79 3.84 -11.34
C VAL A 43 16.81 4.26 -12.40
N ALA A 44 18.05 3.72 -12.35
CA ALA A 44 19.05 3.98 -13.38
C ALA A 44 18.61 3.46 -14.78
N ARG A 45 17.84 2.38 -14.83
CA ARG A 45 17.25 1.88 -16.08
C ARG A 45 16.18 2.85 -16.61
N ALA A 46 15.37 3.46 -15.72
CA ALA A 46 14.40 4.49 -16.11
C ALA A 46 15.10 5.72 -16.74
N GLU A 47 16.24 6.15 -16.19
CA GLU A 47 17.03 7.24 -16.78
C GLU A 47 17.54 6.90 -18.19
N GLN A 48 18.00 5.65 -18.40
CA GLN A 48 18.39 5.18 -19.74
C GLN A 48 17.23 5.15 -20.74
N LEU A 49 15.99 4.99 -20.26
CA LEU A 49 14.79 5.11 -21.07
C LEU A 49 14.35 6.54 -21.33
N GLY A 50 15.04 7.53 -20.76
CA GLY A 50 14.78 8.97 -20.97
C GLY A 50 14.03 9.65 -19.82
N ALA A 51 13.79 8.97 -18.72
CA ALA A 51 13.19 9.61 -17.53
C ALA A 51 14.17 10.61 -16.89
N GLY A 52 13.64 11.73 -16.41
CA GLY A 52 14.32 12.53 -15.41
C GLY A 52 14.15 11.91 -14.03
N VAL A 53 15.17 11.98 -13.17
CA VAL A 53 15.05 11.54 -11.78
C VAL A 53 15.37 12.71 -10.86
N ARG A 54 14.55 12.90 -9.82
CA ARG A 54 14.72 13.95 -8.80
C ARG A 54 14.48 13.39 -7.41
N GLU A 55 15.20 13.90 -6.45
CA GLU A 55 14.87 13.73 -5.04
C GLU A 55 13.62 14.57 -4.72
N VAL A 56 12.70 13.98 -3.96
CA VAL A 56 11.50 14.65 -3.43
C VAL A 56 11.38 14.34 -1.94
N HIS A 57 10.58 15.13 -1.22
CA HIS A 57 10.39 14.97 0.21
C HIS A 57 8.96 14.64 0.58
N LEU A 58 8.79 13.62 1.40
CA LEU A 58 7.52 13.18 1.97
C LEU A 58 7.64 13.12 3.51
N PRO A 59 7.82 14.27 4.20
CA PRO A 59 8.21 14.32 5.61
C PRO A 59 7.22 13.65 6.56
N HIS A 60 5.96 13.48 6.17
CA HIS A 60 4.95 12.80 6.98
C HIS A 60 4.76 11.33 6.62
N ALA A 61 5.38 10.80 5.54
CA ALA A 61 5.31 9.39 5.17
C ALA A 61 5.74 8.41 6.28
N PRO A 62 6.77 8.69 7.09
CA PRO A 62 7.14 7.82 8.22
C PRO A 62 6.03 7.62 9.27
N HIS A 63 5.05 8.51 9.33
CA HIS A 63 3.91 8.40 10.25
C HIS A 63 2.72 7.62 9.66
N ALA A 64 2.80 7.22 8.39
CA ALA A 64 1.71 6.59 7.65
C ALA A 64 1.28 5.27 8.30
N LEU A 65 2.23 4.43 8.69
CA LEU A 65 1.94 3.14 9.30
C LEU A 65 1.11 3.28 10.58
N SER A 66 1.52 4.18 11.48
CA SER A 66 0.79 4.46 12.73
C SER A 66 -0.62 5.01 12.47
N ALA A 67 -0.77 5.93 11.52
CA ALA A 67 -2.08 6.47 11.14
C ALA A 67 -2.98 5.39 10.52
N TYR A 68 -2.43 4.54 9.66
CA TYR A 68 -3.16 3.42 9.04
C TYR A 68 -3.72 2.45 10.07
N TYR A 69 -2.91 2.05 11.09
CA TYR A 69 -3.37 1.11 12.11
C TYR A 69 -4.39 1.68 13.09
N VAL A 70 -4.70 2.97 13.01
CA VAL A 70 -5.87 3.58 13.64
C VAL A 70 -7.04 3.65 12.66
N LEU A 71 -6.81 4.17 11.44
CA LEU A 71 -7.87 4.44 10.47
C LEU A 71 -8.47 3.16 9.88
N ALA A 72 -7.63 2.22 9.43
CA ALA A 72 -8.13 1.02 8.77
C ALA A 72 -8.94 0.11 9.72
N PRO A 73 -8.54 -0.14 10.97
CA PRO A 73 -9.38 -0.83 11.94
C PRO A 73 -10.68 -0.08 12.26
N ALA A 74 -10.66 1.25 12.38
CA ALA A 74 -11.85 2.05 12.60
C ALA A 74 -12.86 1.87 11.46
N GLU A 75 -12.42 2.00 10.21
CA GLU A 75 -13.24 1.75 9.02
C GLU A 75 -13.71 0.28 8.96
N ALA A 76 -12.84 -0.68 9.23
CA ALA A 76 -13.19 -2.10 9.23
C ALA A 76 -14.26 -2.41 10.28
N SER A 77 -14.17 -1.86 11.50
CA SER A 77 -15.17 -2.08 12.56
C SER A 77 -16.56 -1.61 12.14
N SER A 78 -16.66 -0.47 11.46
CA SER A 78 -17.90 0.08 10.93
C SER A 78 -18.40 -0.70 9.72
N ASN A 79 -17.53 -0.94 8.73
CA ASN A 79 -17.93 -1.59 7.48
C ASN A 79 -18.29 -3.07 7.67
N LEU A 80 -17.61 -3.79 8.55
CA LEU A 80 -17.87 -5.21 8.82
C LEU A 80 -19.05 -5.42 9.78
N ALA A 81 -19.65 -4.36 10.35
CA ALA A 81 -20.86 -4.46 11.16
C ALA A 81 -22.06 -5.02 10.37
N ARG A 82 -22.03 -4.88 9.03
CA ARG A 82 -23.07 -5.39 8.12
C ARG A 82 -23.15 -6.92 8.02
N TYR A 83 -22.08 -7.62 8.40
CA TYR A 83 -22.05 -9.09 8.41
C TYR A 83 -22.59 -9.61 9.73
N ASP A 84 -23.92 -9.70 9.80
CA ASP A 84 -24.69 -10.03 11.00
C ASP A 84 -25.46 -11.37 10.89
N GLY A 85 -25.33 -12.05 9.72
CA GLY A 85 -26.01 -13.31 9.45
C GLY A 85 -27.45 -13.16 8.94
N VAL A 86 -27.92 -11.91 8.67
CA VAL A 86 -29.30 -11.66 8.24
C VAL A 86 -29.42 -11.51 6.73
N ARG A 87 -28.64 -10.62 6.12
CA ARG A 87 -28.84 -10.23 4.72
C ARG A 87 -28.00 -11.04 3.74
N TYR A 88 -26.74 -11.32 4.10
CA TYR A 88 -25.78 -12.01 3.25
C TYR A 88 -24.59 -12.51 4.07
N GLY A 89 -23.79 -13.37 3.48
CA GLY A 89 -22.64 -14.00 4.11
C GLY A 89 -23.02 -15.23 4.95
N LEU A 90 -22.13 -15.63 5.84
CA LEU A 90 -22.35 -16.75 6.75
C LEU A 90 -23.50 -16.42 7.70
N ARG A 91 -24.36 -17.40 7.97
CA ARG A 91 -25.31 -17.41 9.08
C ARG A 91 -25.11 -18.66 9.91
N ALA A 92 -24.82 -18.52 11.19
CA ALA A 92 -24.67 -19.65 12.09
C ALA A 92 -25.99 -20.41 12.25
N GLU A 93 -25.90 -21.73 12.16
CA GLU A 93 -27.04 -22.64 12.38
C GLU A 93 -27.26 -22.94 13.86
N GLY A 94 -28.49 -23.30 14.23
CA GLY A 94 -28.83 -23.74 15.58
C GLY A 94 -28.71 -22.65 16.65
N ALA A 95 -28.86 -21.39 16.27
CA ALA A 95 -28.90 -20.28 17.22
C ALA A 95 -30.22 -20.29 18.02
N GLU A 96 -30.14 -19.99 19.31
CA GLU A 96 -31.29 -20.02 20.23
C GLU A 96 -32.13 -18.75 20.09
N ASP A 97 -31.49 -17.61 19.83
CA ASP A 97 -32.14 -16.32 19.64
C ASP A 97 -31.34 -15.42 18.66
N LEU A 98 -31.82 -14.18 18.47
CA LEU A 98 -31.19 -13.22 17.56
C LEU A 98 -29.78 -12.83 18.01
N LEU A 99 -29.57 -12.64 19.30
CA LEU A 99 -28.27 -12.24 19.85
C LEU A 99 -27.25 -13.38 19.71
N ASP A 100 -27.68 -14.61 20.02
CA ASP A 100 -26.85 -15.82 19.82
C ASP A 100 -26.50 -16.01 18.34
N MET A 101 -27.46 -15.82 17.43
CA MET A 101 -27.20 -15.87 16.00
C MET A 101 -26.14 -14.85 15.57
N TYR A 102 -26.23 -13.60 16.01
CA TYR A 102 -25.23 -12.57 15.67
C TYR A 102 -23.86 -12.93 16.24
N THR A 103 -23.83 -13.32 17.49
CA THR A 103 -22.58 -13.64 18.22
C THR A 103 -21.85 -14.81 17.56
N ARG A 104 -22.57 -15.90 17.28
CA ARG A 104 -22.00 -17.10 16.65
C ARG A 104 -21.56 -16.82 15.20
N THR A 105 -22.42 -16.15 14.42
CA THR A 105 -22.10 -15.80 13.03
C THR A 105 -20.81 -15.00 12.95
N ARG A 106 -20.63 -14.00 13.79
CA ARG A 106 -19.42 -13.17 13.79
C ARG A 106 -18.23 -13.90 14.40
N HIS A 107 -18.45 -14.74 15.39
CA HIS A 107 -17.41 -15.58 15.98
C HIS A 107 -16.84 -16.56 14.95
N ASP A 108 -17.68 -17.26 14.23
CA ASP A 108 -17.28 -18.32 13.30
C ASP A 108 -16.84 -17.77 11.94
N GLY A 109 -17.46 -16.66 11.50
CA GLY A 109 -17.22 -16.04 10.19
C GLY A 109 -15.98 -15.16 10.10
N PHE A 110 -15.48 -14.62 11.22
CA PHE A 110 -14.29 -13.77 11.22
C PHE A 110 -13.08 -14.46 11.82
N GLY A 111 -11.97 -14.44 11.10
CA GLY A 111 -10.68 -14.91 11.60
C GLY A 111 -10.12 -14.04 12.74
N PRO A 112 -9.09 -14.53 13.45
CA PRO A 112 -8.54 -13.86 14.64
C PRO A 112 -8.06 -12.41 14.36
N GLU A 113 -7.39 -12.18 13.22
CA GLU A 113 -6.89 -10.85 12.87
C GLU A 113 -8.03 -9.85 12.56
N VAL A 114 -9.07 -10.30 11.86
CA VAL A 114 -10.25 -9.46 11.59
C VAL A 114 -10.94 -9.06 12.89
N LYS A 115 -11.10 -10.01 13.83
CA LYS A 115 -11.65 -9.74 15.15
C LYS A 115 -10.82 -8.71 15.92
N ARG A 116 -9.49 -8.85 15.89
CA ARG A 116 -8.57 -7.88 16.51
C ARG A 116 -8.77 -6.48 15.93
N ARG A 117 -8.82 -6.34 14.61
CA ARG A 117 -9.04 -5.04 13.93
C ARG A 117 -10.40 -4.44 14.25
N ILE A 118 -11.47 -5.25 14.31
CA ILE A 118 -12.80 -4.78 14.72
C ILE A 118 -12.77 -4.24 16.14
N MET A 119 -12.11 -4.93 17.08
CA MET A 119 -12.01 -4.49 18.47
C MET A 119 -11.21 -3.19 18.59
N LEU A 120 -10.04 -3.11 17.93
CA LEU A 120 -9.21 -1.89 17.92
C LEU A 120 -9.95 -0.70 17.32
N GLY A 121 -10.64 -0.92 16.20
CA GLY A 121 -11.43 0.13 15.54
C GLY A 121 -12.60 0.61 16.39
N THR A 122 -13.33 -0.30 17.04
CA THR A 122 -14.40 0.04 17.97
C THR A 122 -13.88 0.87 19.14
N TYR A 123 -12.70 0.52 19.68
CA TYR A 123 -12.06 1.30 20.72
C TYR A 123 -11.67 2.71 20.25
N ALA A 124 -11.02 2.81 19.07
CA ALA A 124 -10.59 4.10 18.50
C ALA A 124 -11.76 5.04 18.20
N LEU A 125 -12.95 4.48 17.87
CA LEU A 125 -14.18 5.26 17.61
C LEU A 125 -15.02 5.51 18.86
N SER A 126 -14.65 4.97 20.01
CA SER A 126 -15.45 5.12 21.24
C SER A 126 -15.38 6.54 21.80
N SER A 127 -16.41 6.91 22.56
CA SER A 127 -16.50 8.21 23.24
C SER A 127 -15.29 8.44 24.14
N GLY A 128 -14.66 9.61 24.02
CA GLY A 128 -13.43 9.99 24.75
C GLY A 128 -12.12 9.63 24.04
N TYR A 129 -12.13 8.72 23.04
CA TYR A 129 -10.92 8.34 22.29
C TYR A 129 -10.96 8.80 20.82
N TYR A 130 -12.13 9.13 20.31
CA TYR A 130 -12.33 9.53 18.92
C TYR A 130 -11.39 10.66 18.48
N ASP A 131 -11.36 11.77 19.22
CA ASP A 131 -10.51 12.93 18.87
C ASP A 131 -9.03 12.66 19.08
N ALA A 132 -8.70 11.89 20.13
CA ALA A 132 -7.31 11.56 20.45
C ALA A 132 -6.67 10.60 19.44
N TYR A 133 -7.40 9.63 18.92
CA TYR A 133 -6.88 8.64 18.00
C TYR A 133 -7.36 8.85 16.56
N TYR A 134 -8.65 8.66 16.30
CA TYR A 134 -9.18 8.72 14.93
C TYR A 134 -9.05 10.13 14.33
N GLY A 135 -9.46 11.17 15.06
CA GLY A 135 -9.33 12.55 14.61
C GLY A 135 -7.88 12.98 14.39
N HIS A 136 -6.95 12.50 15.25
CA HIS A 136 -5.52 12.76 15.07
C HIS A 136 -4.98 12.05 13.82
N ALA A 137 -5.29 10.77 13.63
CA ALA A 137 -4.86 9.99 12.47
C ALA A 137 -5.39 10.57 11.15
N GLN A 138 -6.63 11.12 11.13
CA GLN A 138 -7.16 11.84 9.97
C GLN A 138 -6.36 13.10 9.64
N ARG A 139 -5.91 13.86 10.65
CA ARG A 139 -5.03 15.03 10.42
C ARG A 139 -3.66 14.62 9.85
N VAL A 140 -3.09 13.52 10.35
CA VAL A 140 -1.84 12.96 9.80
C VAL A 140 -2.05 12.52 8.35
N ARG A 141 -3.14 11.83 8.04
CA ARG A 141 -3.51 11.46 6.67
C ARG A 141 -3.58 12.67 5.75
N THR A 142 -4.18 13.77 6.21
CA THR A 142 -4.24 15.02 5.43
C THR A 142 -2.82 15.53 5.12
N LYS A 143 -1.91 15.53 6.11
CA LYS A 143 -0.52 15.94 5.90
C LYS A 143 0.22 15.06 4.91
N ILE A 144 0.02 13.75 4.97
CA ILE A 144 0.57 12.81 3.98
C ILE A 144 0.05 13.15 2.57
N SER A 145 -1.26 13.41 2.42
CA SER A 145 -1.83 13.80 1.12
C SER A 145 -1.28 15.12 0.61
N GLU A 146 -1.02 16.09 1.50
CA GLU A 146 -0.40 17.38 1.15
C GLU A 146 1.05 17.20 0.68
N ASP A 147 1.84 16.30 1.30
CA ASP A 147 3.20 15.98 0.87
C ASP A 147 3.22 15.44 -0.57
N PHE A 148 2.35 14.46 -0.86
CA PHE A 148 2.24 13.92 -2.23
C PHE A 148 1.78 14.98 -3.23
N ALA A 149 0.82 15.83 -2.89
CA ALA A 149 0.36 16.89 -3.76
C ALA A 149 1.48 17.88 -4.10
N ALA A 150 2.29 18.26 -3.10
CA ALA A 150 3.45 19.13 -3.33
C ALA A 150 4.54 18.46 -4.18
N ALA A 151 4.83 17.17 -3.94
CA ALA A 151 5.79 16.41 -4.74
C ALA A 151 5.35 16.33 -6.22
N PHE A 152 4.07 16.12 -6.49
CA PHE A 152 3.53 16.07 -7.86
C PHE A 152 3.47 17.43 -8.58
N GLU A 153 3.78 18.54 -7.92
CA GLU A 153 4.04 19.82 -8.62
C GLU A 153 5.40 19.82 -9.34
N GLU A 154 6.33 18.94 -8.91
CA GLU A 154 7.70 18.88 -9.42
C GLU A 154 7.99 17.64 -10.27
N VAL A 155 7.22 16.54 -10.07
CA VAL A 155 7.43 15.25 -10.71
C VAL A 155 6.12 14.64 -11.21
N ASP A 156 6.22 13.74 -12.19
CA ASP A 156 5.06 13.07 -12.78
C ASP A 156 4.64 11.82 -12.00
N LEU A 157 5.62 11.05 -11.51
CA LEU A 157 5.43 9.82 -10.77
C LEU A 157 6.42 9.77 -9.60
N ILE A 158 6.06 9.05 -8.54
CA ILE A 158 6.95 8.76 -7.42
C ILE A 158 7.33 7.28 -7.49
N ALA A 159 8.64 7.02 -7.31
CA ALA A 159 9.22 5.68 -7.32
C ALA A 159 9.75 5.31 -5.93
N THR A 160 9.38 4.13 -5.42
CA THR A 160 9.87 3.55 -4.16
C THR A 160 10.05 2.03 -4.30
N PRO A 161 10.79 1.36 -3.41
CA PRO A 161 10.61 -0.07 -3.24
C PRO A 161 9.15 -0.38 -2.88
N THR A 162 8.64 -1.55 -3.27
CA THR A 162 7.28 -1.98 -2.88
C THR A 162 7.24 -2.44 -1.42
N ALA A 163 8.29 -3.12 -0.97
CA ALA A 163 8.41 -3.60 0.40
C ALA A 163 9.85 -3.37 0.90
N PRO A 164 10.05 -3.24 2.22
CA PRO A 164 11.37 -2.98 2.79
C PRO A 164 12.30 -4.20 2.73
N SER A 165 11.75 -5.39 2.59
CA SER A 165 12.49 -6.66 2.53
C SER A 165 11.95 -7.56 1.43
N VAL A 166 12.69 -8.61 1.09
CA VAL A 166 12.18 -9.72 0.28
C VAL A 166 11.20 -10.58 1.09
N ALA A 167 10.59 -11.59 0.43
CA ALA A 167 9.67 -12.50 1.10
C ALA A 167 10.38 -13.23 2.25
N PHE A 168 9.73 -13.30 3.41
CA PHE A 168 10.20 -14.03 4.59
C PHE A 168 9.65 -15.47 4.63
N GLY A 169 10.25 -16.35 5.44
CA GLY A 169 9.84 -17.74 5.58
C GLY A 169 8.42 -17.89 6.14
N LEU A 170 7.74 -18.97 5.73
CA LEU A 170 6.40 -19.27 6.23
C LEU A 170 6.42 -19.43 7.76
N GLY A 171 5.58 -18.66 8.45
CA GLY A 171 5.49 -18.67 9.91
C GLY A 171 6.52 -17.81 10.65
N GLU A 172 7.51 -17.25 9.97
CA GLU A 172 8.63 -16.52 10.59
C GLU A 172 8.18 -15.29 11.40
N LYS A 173 7.20 -14.54 10.89
CA LYS A 173 6.70 -13.31 11.55
C LYS A 173 5.36 -13.49 12.30
N THR A 174 4.83 -14.70 12.43
CA THR A 174 3.52 -14.93 13.05
C THR A 174 3.48 -14.59 14.55
N GLY A 175 4.62 -14.65 15.23
CA GLY A 175 4.76 -14.30 16.65
C GLY A 175 4.98 -12.82 16.94
N ASP A 176 5.27 -11.99 15.92
CA ASP A 176 5.53 -10.57 16.06
C ASP A 176 4.66 -9.75 15.08
N PRO A 177 3.50 -9.27 15.53
CA PRO A 177 2.62 -8.45 14.70
C PRO A 177 3.29 -7.16 14.21
N LEU A 178 4.21 -6.57 14.98
CA LEU A 178 4.88 -5.33 14.57
C LEU A 178 5.84 -5.58 13.40
N ALA A 179 6.63 -6.66 13.48
CA ALA A 179 7.51 -7.06 12.36
C ALA A 179 6.71 -7.38 11.08
N MET A 180 5.50 -7.95 11.23
CA MET A 180 4.59 -8.15 10.10
C MET A 180 4.11 -6.82 9.51
N TYR A 181 3.75 -5.87 10.35
CA TYR A 181 3.22 -4.57 9.94
C TYR A 181 4.25 -3.69 9.22
N LEU A 182 5.52 -3.80 9.60
CA LEU A 182 6.60 -3.05 8.94
C LEU A 182 6.76 -3.38 7.45
N ASN A 183 6.26 -4.52 6.97
CA ASN A 183 6.28 -4.84 5.54
C ASN A 183 5.43 -3.88 4.70
N ASP A 184 4.45 -3.22 5.30
CA ASP A 184 3.55 -2.28 4.62
C ASP A 184 4.11 -0.84 4.59
N TYR A 185 5.34 -0.62 5.09
CA TYR A 185 5.94 0.70 5.24
C TYR A 185 5.96 1.53 3.95
N CYS A 186 6.27 0.90 2.82
CA CYS A 186 6.37 1.58 1.53
C CYS A 186 5.01 1.75 0.83
N THR A 187 3.99 0.93 1.14
CA THR A 187 2.71 0.92 0.40
C THR A 187 1.60 1.72 1.08
N VAL A 188 1.63 1.78 2.40
CA VAL A 188 0.61 2.49 3.18
C VAL A 188 0.52 3.99 2.88
N PRO A 189 1.63 4.74 2.66
CA PRO A 189 1.54 6.17 2.35
C PRO A 189 0.66 6.48 1.14
N MET A 190 0.80 5.71 0.04
CA MET A 190 0.01 5.88 -1.19
C MET A 190 -1.47 5.57 -0.94
N SER A 191 -1.75 4.53 -0.17
CA SER A 191 -3.12 4.15 0.21
C SER A 191 -3.80 5.23 1.06
N LEU A 192 -3.08 5.85 2.00
CA LEU A 192 -3.60 6.95 2.82
C LEU A 192 -3.80 8.23 2.01
N ALA A 193 -2.90 8.53 1.09
CA ALA A 193 -3.02 9.67 0.18
C ALA A 193 -4.18 9.49 -0.83
N GLY A 194 -4.61 8.24 -1.09
CA GLY A 194 -5.70 7.94 -2.02
C GLY A 194 -5.30 8.13 -3.49
N ILE A 195 -4.05 7.79 -3.82
CA ILE A 195 -3.48 7.91 -5.17
C ILE A 195 -3.27 6.52 -5.80
N PRO A 196 -3.30 6.42 -7.14
CA PRO A 196 -3.01 5.18 -7.84
C PRO A 196 -1.54 4.79 -7.70
N ALA A 197 -1.29 3.50 -7.52
CA ALA A 197 0.05 2.93 -7.48
C ALA A 197 0.06 1.54 -8.13
N ILE A 198 1.22 1.16 -8.67
CA ILE A 198 1.48 -0.16 -9.25
C ILE A 198 2.84 -0.67 -8.79
N SER A 199 2.96 -1.98 -8.62
CA SER A 199 4.22 -2.65 -8.37
C SER A 199 4.60 -3.52 -9.57
N ILE A 200 5.84 -3.40 -10.02
CA ILE A 200 6.44 -4.26 -11.05
C ILE A 200 7.70 -4.91 -10.49
N PRO A 201 8.07 -6.12 -10.95
CA PRO A 201 9.32 -6.74 -10.55
C PRO A 201 10.51 -5.93 -11.10
N CYS A 202 11.55 -5.73 -10.27
CA CYS A 202 12.71 -4.92 -10.68
C CYS A 202 14.07 -5.58 -10.46
N GLY A 203 14.09 -6.78 -9.92
CA GLY A 203 15.33 -7.53 -9.69
C GLY A 203 15.14 -8.62 -8.65
N LEU A 204 16.26 -9.16 -8.19
CA LEU A 204 16.31 -10.18 -7.16
C LEU A 204 17.23 -9.73 -6.02
N SER A 205 16.88 -10.08 -4.79
CA SER A 205 17.76 -10.06 -3.63
C SER A 205 17.69 -11.43 -2.97
N ASP A 206 18.84 -12.06 -2.74
CA ASP A 206 18.97 -13.43 -2.22
C ASP A 206 18.14 -14.49 -3.02
N GLY A 207 18.00 -14.26 -4.33
CA GLY A 207 17.22 -15.14 -5.22
C GLY A 207 15.69 -14.93 -5.14
N LEU A 208 15.22 -13.97 -4.36
CA LEU A 208 13.80 -13.61 -4.21
C LEU A 208 13.46 -12.31 -4.94
N PRO A 209 12.26 -12.19 -5.53
CA PRO A 209 11.85 -11.01 -6.28
C PRO A 209 11.79 -9.73 -5.42
N VAL A 210 12.24 -8.64 -6.00
CA VAL A 210 12.10 -7.28 -5.48
C VAL A 210 11.10 -6.52 -6.35
N GLY A 211 10.20 -5.75 -5.73
CA GLY A 211 9.23 -4.90 -6.40
C GLY A 211 9.64 -3.43 -6.43
N LEU A 212 9.53 -2.79 -7.59
CA LEU A 212 9.51 -1.35 -7.76
C LEU A 212 8.06 -0.88 -7.72
N GLN A 213 7.73 0.06 -6.84
CA GLN A 213 6.43 0.72 -6.80
C GLN A 213 6.51 2.06 -7.52
N LEU A 214 5.57 2.30 -8.43
CA LEU A 214 5.32 3.60 -9.03
C LEU A 214 3.97 4.12 -8.53
N ALA A 215 3.91 5.39 -8.15
CA ALA A 215 2.67 6.07 -7.78
C ALA A 215 2.51 7.34 -8.58
N GLY A 216 1.28 7.69 -8.93
CA GLY A 216 0.95 8.89 -9.68
C GLY A 216 -0.15 9.72 -9.04
N PRO A 217 -0.37 10.97 -9.46
CA PRO A 217 -1.49 11.77 -8.98
C PRO A 217 -2.83 11.10 -9.28
N ALA A 218 -3.89 11.55 -8.60
CA ALA A 218 -5.23 11.02 -8.82
C ALA A 218 -5.62 11.08 -10.30
N PHE A 219 -6.18 9.98 -10.81
CA PHE A 219 -6.62 9.82 -12.22
C PHE A 219 -5.49 9.83 -13.26
N SER A 220 -4.26 9.51 -12.86
CA SER A 220 -3.11 9.37 -13.76
C SER A 220 -2.84 7.92 -14.18
N GLU A 221 -3.78 7.01 -14.05
CA GLU A 221 -3.61 5.57 -14.27
C GLU A 221 -3.03 5.25 -15.64
N THR A 222 -3.43 5.98 -16.69
CA THR A 222 -2.89 5.76 -18.05
C THR A 222 -1.39 6.01 -18.10
N ARG A 223 -0.93 7.15 -17.56
CA ARG A 223 0.51 7.48 -17.49
C ARG A 223 1.26 6.49 -16.61
N LEU A 224 0.67 6.10 -15.49
CA LEU A 224 1.24 5.13 -14.56
C LEU A 224 1.44 3.77 -15.23
N LEU A 225 0.43 3.28 -15.95
CA LEU A 225 0.50 2.02 -16.68
C LEU A 225 1.50 2.06 -17.84
N ASP A 226 1.56 3.16 -18.60
CA ASP A 226 2.53 3.34 -19.67
C ASP A 226 3.98 3.31 -19.13
N ALA A 227 4.24 4.04 -18.04
CA ALA A 227 5.56 4.06 -17.42
C ALA A 227 5.95 2.68 -16.85
N ALA A 228 5.02 2.02 -16.16
CA ALA A 228 5.23 0.67 -15.64
C ALA A 228 5.53 -0.33 -16.76
N HIS A 229 4.78 -0.28 -17.86
CA HIS A 229 4.98 -1.15 -19.03
C HIS A 229 6.35 -0.95 -19.68
N ALA A 230 6.75 0.31 -19.92
CA ALA A 230 8.06 0.62 -20.50
C ALA A 230 9.21 0.09 -19.63
N LEU A 231 9.11 0.28 -18.31
CA LEU A 231 10.10 -0.22 -17.34
C LEU A 231 10.12 -1.74 -17.26
N GLU A 232 8.98 -2.39 -17.13
CA GLU A 232 8.86 -3.85 -17.05
C GLU A 232 9.52 -4.53 -18.25
N ARG A 233 9.26 -4.01 -19.45
CA ARG A 233 9.92 -4.51 -20.67
C ARG A 233 11.42 -4.30 -20.67
N ALA A 234 11.88 -3.16 -20.19
CA ALA A 234 13.31 -2.82 -20.20
C ALA A 234 14.10 -3.54 -19.10
N LEU A 235 13.45 -3.88 -18.01
CA LEU A 235 14.09 -4.64 -16.91
C LEU A 235 14.26 -6.12 -17.25
N GLU A 236 13.56 -6.64 -18.27
CA GLU A 236 13.67 -8.01 -18.77
C GLU A 236 13.65 -9.06 -17.62
N PHE A 237 12.82 -8.81 -16.61
CA PHE A 237 12.73 -9.71 -15.46
C PHE A 237 12.18 -11.07 -15.88
N ASP A 238 13.02 -12.09 -15.82
CA ASP A 238 12.62 -13.48 -16.06
C ASP A 238 11.89 -14.04 -14.84
N GLY A 239 10.62 -13.69 -14.75
CA GLY A 239 9.74 -14.01 -13.63
C GLY A 239 8.93 -15.28 -13.82
N ALA A 240 9.54 -16.36 -14.34
CA ALA A 240 8.86 -17.64 -14.31
C ALA A 240 8.48 -17.97 -12.84
N PRO A 241 7.18 -18.25 -12.54
CA PRO A 241 6.80 -18.57 -11.17
C PRO A 241 7.58 -19.78 -10.69
N ALA A 242 8.03 -19.75 -9.41
CA ALA A 242 8.70 -20.88 -8.82
C ALA A 242 7.83 -22.14 -9.03
N ARG A 243 8.42 -23.17 -9.61
CA ARG A 243 7.73 -24.47 -9.73
C ARG A 243 7.66 -25.06 -8.33
N VAL A 244 6.44 -25.10 -7.79
CA VAL A 244 6.11 -25.79 -6.52
C VAL A 244 6.13 -27.29 -6.75
#